data_11e5d71d0c8f045e5605e711b04b79fc
#
_entry.id   11e5d71d0c8f045e5605e711b04b79fc
#
_cell.length_a   1.000
_cell.length_b   1.000
_cell.length_c   1.000
_cell.angle_alpha   90.00
_cell.angle_beta   90.00
_cell.angle_gamma   90.00
#
_symmetry.space_group_name_H-M   'P 1'
#
loop_
_entity.id
_entity.type
_entity.pdbx_description
1 polymer ?
#
loop_
_entity_poly.entity_id
_entity_poly.type
_entity_poly.pdbx_seq_one_letter_code
_entity_poly.pdbx_strand_id
1 'polypeptide(L)'
;MIIGGCMYQISDNVRRLTNKEKQQYSEQGYVKNLPVFSYNGALELQGLFEELSSRLPSDVDINKTNMWHKASKKFHDLCRTPEILDYVEDILGPNFVQWGGQFFHKEPKSGSVVPWHQDAQYWPLKPANAVTVWLAVYDTDKENGAMKVVSGSHKKGSNGFKHHTNNASHLVLDQEVSEDQIDQDNIVYMDLKAGEISLHNDALLHGSDPNNSDRKRCGITMRFSPTNVKGDLNEWPFFETQLARGIDSFKLNPIAQIPRGEATPIKRFCYSKDFEKDW
;
A
#
# COMPACT_ATOMS: atom_id res chain seq x y z
N MET A 1 -5.87 2.96 -33.25
CA MET A 1 -4.99 3.44 -32.17
C MET A 1 -5.88 4.08 -31.12
N ILE A 2 -6.40 3.29 -30.16
CA ILE A 2 -7.20 3.82 -29.04
C ILE A 2 -6.16 4.36 -28.06
N ILE A 3 -6.05 5.67 -27.99
CA ILE A 3 -5.33 6.38 -26.94
C ILE A 3 -6.08 6.01 -25.65
N GLY A 4 -5.48 5.18 -24.81
CA GLY A 4 -6.05 4.77 -23.53
C GLY A 4 -6.28 6.01 -22.68
N GLY A 5 -7.52 6.51 -22.66
CA GLY A 5 -7.95 7.50 -21.70
C GLY A 5 -7.76 6.92 -20.29
N CYS A 6 -7.30 7.75 -19.36
CA CYS A 6 -7.22 7.38 -17.95
C CYS A 6 -8.61 6.89 -17.52
N MET A 7 -8.67 5.73 -16.87
CA MET A 7 -9.93 5.11 -16.42
C MET A 7 -10.65 5.97 -15.38
N TYR A 8 -9.93 6.88 -14.70
CA TYR A 8 -10.40 7.72 -13.61
C TYR A 8 -10.09 9.19 -13.90
N GLN A 9 -11.00 10.09 -13.53
CA GLN A 9 -10.77 11.51 -13.75
C GLN A 9 -9.64 12.04 -12.85
N ILE A 10 -8.58 12.53 -13.50
CA ILE A 10 -7.40 13.09 -12.83
C ILE A 10 -7.72 14.50 -12.28
N SER A 11 -7.08 14.86 -11.18
CA SER A 11 -7.14 16.20 -10.60
C SER A 11 -6.33 17.20 -11.44
N ASP A 12 -6.86 18.41 -11.62
CA ASP A 12 -6.13 19.52 -12.26
C ASP A 12 -4.91 20.00 -11.45
N ASN A 13 -4.80 19.58 -10.18
CA ASN A 13 -3.73 19.97 -9.28
C ASN A 13 -2.56 18.97 -9.23
N VAL A 14 -2.56 17.93 -10.08
CA VAL A 14 -1.47 16.96 -10.15
C VAL A 14 -0.17 17.65 -10.56
N ARG A 15 0.93 17.25 -9.92
CA ARG A 15 2.26 17.78 -10.16
C ARG A 15 3.33 16.78 -9.70
N ARG A 16 4.58 17.03 -10.04
CA ARG A 16 5.73 16.30 -9.49
C ARG A 16 6.00 16.73 -8.04
N LEU A 17 6.69 15.89 -7.27
CA LEU A 17 7.16 16.28 -5.93
C LEU A 17 8.10 17.48 -6.01
N THR A 18 7.85 18.45 -5.15
CA THR A 18 8.79 19.56 -4.93
C THR A 18 10.06 19.06 -4.24
N ASN A 19 11.17 19.82 -4.34
CA ASN A 19 12.39 19.50 -3.60
C ASN A 19 12.16 19.42 -2.08
N LYS A 20 11.25 20.25 -1.54
CA LYS A 20 10.88 20.25 -0.12
C LYS A 20 10.20 18.90 0.26
N GLU A 21 9.33 18.39 -0.60
CA GLU A 21 8.63 17.10 -0.35
C GLU A 21 9.58 15.91 -0.49
N LYS A 22 10.52 15.94 -1.45
CA LYS A 22 11.59 14.94 -1.56
C LYS A 22 12.48 14.94 -0.31
N GLN A 23 12.83 16.12 0.18
CA GLN A 23 13.56 16.28 1.43
C GLN A 23 12.74 15.76 2.62
N GLN A 24 11.45 16.10 2.70
CA GLN A 24 10.54 15.60 3.73
C GLN A 24 10.49 14.06 3.73
N TYR A 25 10.35 13.42 2.57
CA TYR A 25 10.40 11.96 2.48
C TYR A 25 11.71 11.40 3.01
N SER A 26 12.84 11.98 2.64
CA SER A 26 14.16 11.56 3.11
C SER A 26 14.36 11.74 4.63
N GLU A 27 13.80 12.79 5.21
CA GLU A 27 14.00 13.13 6.61
C GLU A 27 12.95 12.51 7.53
N GLN A 28 11.70 12.44 7.07
CA GLN A 28 10.54 12.02 7.87
C GLN A 28 10.02 10.63 7.49
N GLY A 29 10.40 10.10 6.31
CA GLY A 29 10.00 8.80 5.82
C GLY A 29 8.65 8.78 5.11
N TYR A 30 7.99 9.92 4.93
CA TYR A 30 6.71 10.04 4.25
C TYR A 30 6.47 11.41 3.62
N VAL A 31 5.54 11.45 2.66
CA VAL A 31 4.84 12.65 2.19
C VAL A 31 3.35 12.35 2.07
N LYS A 32 2.50 13.34 2.23
CA LYS A 32 1.04 13.19 2.16
C LYS A 32 0.35 14.35 1.46
N ASN A 33 -0.95 14.23 1.23
CA ASN A 33 -1.81 15.20 0.57
C ASN A 33 -1.34 15.50 -0.87
N LEU A 34 -0.95 14.43 -1.57
CA LEU A 34 -0.55 14.51 -2.97
C LEU A 34 -1.77 14.24 -3.85
N PRO A 35 -2.24 15.24 -4.63
CA PRO A 35 -3.44 15.09 -5.45
C PRO A 35 -3.17 14.17 -6.64
N VAL A 36 -4.08 13.22 -6.89
CA VAL A 36 -4.05 12.36 -8.08
C VAL A 36 -5.39 12.42 -8.81
N PHE A 37 -6.49 12.14 -8.11
CA PHE A 37 -7.81 12.08 -8.72
C PHE A 37 -8.68 13.27 -8.31
N SER A 38 -9.53 13.71 -9.22
CA SER A 38 -10.57 14.71 -8.92
C SER A 38 -11.65 14.12 -8.01
N TYR A 39 -12.60 14.95 -7.58
CA TYR A 39 -13.77 14.47 -6.85
C TYR A 39 -14.52 13.36 -7.62
N ASN A 40 -14.74 13.54 -8.93
CA ASN A 40 -15.39 12.52 -9.75
C ASN A 40 -14.54 11.25 -9.86
N GLY A 41 -13.21 11.39 -10.05
CA GLY A 41 -12.30 10.26 -10.03
C GLY A 41 -12.32 9.49 -8.70
N ALA A 42 -12.48 10.18 -7.57
CA ALA A 42 -12.67 9.55 -6.26
C ALA A 42 -13.99 8.76 -6.18
N LEU A 43 -15.08 9.25 -6.75
CA LEU A 43 -16.33 8.49 -6.84
C LEU A 43 -16.18 7.23 -7.71
N GLU A 44 -15.42 7.31 -8.80
CA GLU A 44 -15.10 6.14 -9.64
C GLU A 44 -14.25 5.11 -8.88
N LEU A 45 -13.30 5.55 -8.03
CA LEU A 45 -12.54 4.66 -7.14
C LEU A 45 -13.41 3.96 -6.09
N GLN A 46 -14.41 4.67 -5.54
CA GLN A 46 -15.40 4.07 -4.64
C GLN A 46 -16.20 2.99 -5.36
N GLY A 47 -16.62 3.25 -6.60
CA GLY A 47 -17.29 2.26 -7.45
C GLY A 47 -16.41 1.03 -7.72
N LEU A 48 -15.11 1.20 -7.97
CA LEU A 48 -14.16 0.09 -8.10
C LEU A 48 -14.08 -0.74 -6.82
N PHE A 49 -13.96 -0.09 -5.66
CA PHE A 49 -13.89 -0.77 -4.37
C PHE A 49 -15.16 -1.60 -4.12
N GLU A 50 -16.34 -1.03 -4.31
CA GLU A 50 -17.62 -1.74 -4.12
C GLU A 50 -17.76 -2.90 -5.11
N GLU A 51 -17.38 -2.72 -6.38
CA GLU A 51 -17.40 -3.78 -7.39
C GLU A 51 -16.49 -4.95 -7.01
N LEU A 52 -15.23 -4.68 -6.67
CA LEU A 52 -14.26 -5.73 -6.36
C LEU A 52 -14.56 -6.41 -5.02
N SER A 53 -15.01 -5.64 -4.03
CA SER A 53 -15.43 -6.15 -2.72
C SER A 53 -16.62 -7.12 -2.86
N SER A 54 -17.62 -6.78 -3.71
CA SER A 54 -18.80 -7.63 -3.93
C SER A 54 -18.50 -8.97 -4.62
N ARG A 55 -17.32 -9.12 -5.22
CA ARG A 55 -16.88 -10.39 -5.86
C ARG A 55 -16.26 -11.36 -4.87
N LEU A 56 -15.94 -10.91 -3.66
CA LEU A 56 -15.43 -11.80 -2.61
C LEU A 56 -16.56 -12.66 -2.03
N PRO A 57 -16.29 -13.91 -1.67
CA PRO A 57 -17.20 -14.68 -0.83
C PRO A 57 -17.49 -13.94 0.48
N SER A 58 -18.69 -14.11 1.02
CA SER A 58 -19.17 -13.38 2.21
C SER A 58 -18.37 -13.66 3.49
N ASP A 59 -17.62 -14.75 3.53
CA ASP A 59 -16.74 -15.16 4.63
C ASP A 59 -15.29 -14.70 4.46
N VAL A 60 -14.98 -14.00 3.38
CA VAL A 60 -13.62 -13.49 3.09
C VAL A 60 -13.51 -12.01 3.43
N ASP A 61 -12.64 -11.69 4.39
CA ASP A 61 -12.30 -10.32 4.73
C ASP A 61 -11.37 -9.72 3.65
N ILE A 62 -11.77 -8.61 3.04
CA ILE A 62 -10.99 -7.91 2.02
C ILE A 62 -9.61 -7.48 2.54
N ASN A 63 -9.47 -7.19 3.82
CA ASN A 63 -8.20 -6.84 4.44
C ASN A 63 -7.18 -8.00 4.45
N LYS A 64 -7.68 -9.24 4.34
CA LYS A 64 -6.85 -10.46 4.27
C LYS A 64 -6.54 -10.89 2.83
N THR A 65 -7.01 -10.12 1.83
CA THR A 65 -6.73 -10.39 0.42
C THR A 65 -5.65 -9.46 -0.10
N ASN A 66 -4.63 -10.01 -0.73
CA ASN A 66 -3.48 -9.27 -1.26
C ASN A 66 -3.27 -9.58 -2.74
N MET A 67 -2.34 -8.87 -3.41
CA MET A 67 -2.01 -9.07 -4.83
C MET A 67 -3.14 -8.78 -5.81
N TRP A 68 -4.02 -7.84 -5.49
CA TRP A 68 -5.10 -7.42 -6.38
C TRP A 68 -4.63 -7.01 -7.77
N HIS A 69 -3.43 -6.43 -7.89
CA HIS A 69 -2.83 -6.04 -9.18
C HIS A 69 -2.49 -7.23 -10.09
N LYS A 70 -2.46 -8.47 -9.55
CA LYS A 70 -2.26 -9.71 -10.33
C LYS A 70 -3.58 -10.41 -10.66
N ALA A 71 -4.67 -10.05 -9.99
CA ALA A 71 -5.98 -10.68 -10.13
C ALA A 71 -6.98 -9.84 -10.93
N SER A 72 -7.03 -8.53 -10.71
CA SER A 72 -7.98 -7.61 -11.35
C SER A 72 -7.27 -6.70 -12.34
N LYS A 73 -7.78 -6.67 -13.58
CA LYS A 73 -7.27 -5.77 -14.63
C LYS A 73 -7.50 -4.30 -14.28
N LYS A 74 -8.67 -3.97 -13.71
CA LYS A 74 -8.99 -2.60 -13.27
C LYS A 74 -8.07 -2.14 -12.16
N PHE A 75 -7.80 -3.00 -11.16
CA PHE A 75 -6.85 -2.68 -10.11
C PHE A 75 -5.41 -2.56 -10.64
N HIS A 76 -5.02 -3.44 -11.56
CA HIS A 76 -3.72 -3.36 -12.23
C HIS A 76 -3.58 -2.02 -12.97
N ASP A 77 -4.58 -1.62 -13.74
CA ASP A 77 -4.54 -0.38 -14.54
C ASP A 77 -4.53 0.86 -13.64
N LEU A 78 -5.26 0.84 -12.53
CA LEU A 78 -5.16 1.87 -11.49
C LEU A 78 -3.72 2.04 -10.98
N CYS A 79 -3.02 0.93 -10.72
CA CYS A 79 -1.62 0.96 -10.30
C CYS A 79 -0.67 1.48 -11.41
N ARG A 80 -1.13 1.64 -12.63
CA ARG A 80 -0.38 2.17 -13.78
C ARG A 80 -0.76 3.59 -14.15
N THR A 81 -1.59 4.26 -13.33
CA THR A 81 -1.91 5.68 -13.49
C THR A 81 -0.61 6.48 -13.56
N PRO A 82 -0.35 7.21 -14.68
CA PRO A 82 0.93 7.89 -14.90
C PRO A 82 1.29 8.85 -13.77
N GLU A 83 0.29 9.54 -13.21
CA GLU A 83 0.44 10.54 -12.16
C GLU A 83 0.90 9.90 -10.83
N ILE A 84 0.39 8.70 -10.51
CA ILE A 84 0.90 7.93 -9.35
C ILE A 84 2.35 7.51 -9.58
N LEU A 85 2.65 6.98 -10.77
CA LEU A 85 4.00 6.54 -11.11
C LEU A 85 5.01 7.70 -11.15
N ASP A 86 4.56 8.91 -11.47
CA ASP A 86 5.39 10.13 -11.42
C ASP A 86 5.88 10.44 -10.00
N TYR A 87 4.99 10.35 -9.02
CA TYR A 87 5.37 10.51 -7.61
C TYR A 87 6.32 9.40 -7.13
N VAL A 88 6.09 8.15 -7.55
CA VAL A 88 6.97 7.02 -7.22
C VAL A 88 8.35 7.20 -7.84
N GLU A 89 8.43 7.65 -9.10
CA GLU A 89 9.68 7.93 -9.80
C GLU A 89 10.50 9.02 -9.10
N ASP A 90 9.85 10.04 -8.55
CA ASP A 90 10.51 11.11 -7.80
C ASP A 90 11.24 10.60 -6.54
N ILE A 91 10.85 9.43 -6.01
CA ILE A 91 11.46 8.78 -4.85
C ILE A 91 12.44 7.68 -5.27
N LEU A 92 12.04 6.77 -6.15
CA LEU A 92 12.79 5.56 -6.51
C LEU A 92 13.71 5.73 -7.73
N GLY A 93 13.55 6.82 -8.48
CA GLY A 93 14.18 6.98 -9.80
C GLY A 93 13.40 6.27 -10.91
N PRO A 94 13.92 6.23 -12.16
CA PRO A 94 13.13 5.93 -13.36
C PRO A 94 12.84 4.44 -13.58
N ASN A 95 13.47 3.53 -12.85
CA ASN A 95 13.38 2.09 -13.10
C ASN A 95 12.89 1.35 -11.88
N PHE A 96 11.60 0.98 -11.85
CA PHE A 96 11.01 0.29 -10.71
C PHE A 96 9.91 -0.69 -11.10
N VAL A 97 9.70 -1.66 -10.22
CA VAL A 97 8.72 -2.73 -10.32
C VAL A 97 7.64 -2.56 -9.26
N GLN A 98 6.44 -3.04 -9.55
CA GLN A 98 5.38 -3.29 -8.57
C GLN A 98 5.38 -4.75 -8.18
N TRP A 99 5.15 -5.03 -6.88
CA TRP A 99 5.08 -6.40 -6.37
C TRP A 99 3.96 -6.60 -5.33
N GLY A 100 3.25 -5.55 -4.93
CA GLY A 100 2.14 -5.65 -3.98
C GLY A 100 0.98 -4.70 -4.31
N GLY A 101 -0.22 -5.07 -3.90
CA GLY A 101 -1.41 -4.23 -4.01
C GLY A 101 -2.56 -4.83 -3.22
N GLN A 102 -3.15 -4.03 -2.29
CA GLN A 102 -4.11 -4.48 -1.29
C GLN A 102 -5.07 -3.38 -0.90
N PHE A 103 -6.28 -3.75 -0.51
CA PHE A 103 -7.20 -2.86 0.18
C PHE A 103 -6.98 -2.90 1.69
N PHE A 104 -7.11 -1.73 2.32
CA PHE A 104 -7.22 -1.59 3.77
C PHE A 104 -8.52 -0.87 4.09
N HIS A 105 -9.51 -1.62 4.57
CA HIS A 105 -10.87 -1.15 4.79
C HIS A 105 -11.25 -1.22 6.26
N LYS A 106 -12.01 -0.23 6.72
CA LYS A 106 -12.67 -0.21 8.03
C LYS A 106 -14.11 0.25 7.87
N GLU A 107 -15.04 -0.61 8.22
CA GLU A 107 -16.46 -0.24 8.30
C GLU A 107 -16.71 0.82 9.38
N PRO A 108 -17.82 1.58 9.31
CA PRO A 108 -18.24 2.45 10.39
C PRO A 108 -18.27 1.72 11.72
N LYS A 109 -17.77 2.36 12.78
CA LYS A 109 -17.70 1.79 14.14
C LYS A 109 -16.93 0.46 14.22
N SER A 110 -16.05 0.20 13.27
CA SER A 110 -15.20 -0.99 13.29
C SER A 110 -14.13 -0.88 14.37
N GLY A 111 -14.05 -1.89 15.23
CA GLY A 111 -13.01 -2.01 16.26
C GLY A 111 -11.66 -2.51 15.75
N SER A 112 -11.49 -2.75 14.43
CA SER A 112 -10.26 -3.29 13.88
C SER A 112 -9.11 -2.30 13.97
N VAL A 113 -7.94 -2.80 14.43
CA VAL A 113 -6.70 -2.03 14.60
C VAL A 113 -5.64 -2.57 13.67
N VAL A 114 -4.87 -1.69 13.03
CA VAL A 114 -3.58 -2.07 12.46
C VAL A 114 -2.53 -1.70 13.50
N PRO A 115 -1.88 -2.69 14.17
CA PRO A 115 -0.92 -2.41 15.22
C PRO A 115 0.30 -1.67 14.67
N TRP A 116 1.08 -1.04 15.54
CA TRP A 116 2.33 -0.41 15.15
C TRP A 116 3.30 -1.45 14.58
N HIS A 117 3.78 -1.22 13.36
CA HIS A 117 4.69 -2.14 12.65
C HIS A 117 5.56 -1.39 11.63
N GLN A 118 6.58 -2.07 11.16
CA GLN A 118 7.36 -1.70 9.98
C GLN A 118 7.05 -2.71 8.86
N ASP A 119 6.69 -2.23 7.69
CA ASP A 119 6.43 -3.07 6.51
C ASP A 119 7.64 -3.97 6.16
N ALA A 120 8.85 -3.43 6.29
CA ALA A 120 10.10 -4.14 5.99
C ALA A 120 10.32 -5.42 6.82
N GLN A 121 9.62 -5.59 7.96
CA GLN A 121 9.67 -6.83 8.75
C GLN A 121 8.94 -7.99 8.09
N TYR A 122 7.93 -7.67 7.29
CA TYR A 122 7.13 -8.69 6.58
C TYR A 122 7.74 -9.05 5.22
N TRP A 123 8.65 -8.20 4.69
CA TRP A 123 9.09 -8.29 3.31
C TRP A 123 10.55 -8.72 3.20
N PRO A 124 10.83 -9.95 2.78
CA PRO A 124 12.20 -10.45 2.61
C PRO A 124 12.84 -9.87 1.34
N LEU A 125 12.99 -8.55 1.30
CA LEU A 125 13.59 -7.80 0.20
C LEU A 125 15.07 -7.47 0.49
N LYS A 126 15.93 -7.61 -0.52
CA LYS A 126 17.37 -7.33 -0.44
C LYS A 126 17.83 -6.46 -1.63
N PRO A 127 18.32 -5.23 -1.36
CA PRO A 127 18.22 -4.51 -0.09
C PRO A 127 16.77 -4.20 0.27
N ALA A 128 16.47 -3.97 1.56
CA ALA A 128 15.19 -3.43 1.98
C ALA A 128 15.08 -2.00 1.43
N ASN A 129 14.27 -1.82 0.40
CA ASN A 129 14.04 -0.55 -0.25
C ASN A 129 12.73 -0.61 -1.03
N ALA A 130 11.67 -0.18 -0.39
CA ALA A 130 10.36 -0.08 -1.01
C ALA A 130 9.67 1.24 -0.65
N VAL A 131 8.82 1.70 -1.54
CA VAL A 131 7.85 2.75 -1.28
C VAL A 131 6.45 2.17 -1.37
N THR A 132 5.63 2.47 -0.36
CA THR A 132 4.20 2.20 -0.40
C THR A 132 3.47 3.49 -0.77
N VAL A 133 2.71 3.44 -1.85
CA VAL A 133 1.64 4.42 -2.15
C VAL A 133 0.41 3.99 -1.35
N TRP A 134 -0.19 4.92 -0.62
CA TRP A 134 -1.47 4.72 0.04
C TRP A 134 -2.49 5.71 -0.55
N LEU A 135 -3.44 5.21 -1.36
CA LEU A 135 -4.46 5.99 -2.05
C LEU A 135 -5.76 5.99 -1.24
N ALA A 136 -6.26 7.16 -0.88
CA ALA A 136 -7.53 7.33 -0.18
C ALA A 136 -8.71 7.13 -1.14
N VAL A 137 -9.53 6.09 -0.90
CA VAL A 137 -10.80 5.86 -1.63
C VAL A 137 -11.92 6.72 -1.04
N TYR A 138 -11.92 6.91 0.26
CA TYR A 138 -12.78 7.84 1.01
C TYR A 138 -11.90 8.82 1.77
N ASP A 139 -12.46 9.98 2.16
CA ASP A 139 -11.79 10.90 3.10
C ASP A 139 -11.34 10.13 4.33
N THR A 140 -10.10 10.37 4.76
CA THR A 140 -9.54 9.76 5.97
C THR A 140 -9.08 10.81 6.95
N ASP A 141 -9.37 10.57 8.22
CA ASP A 141 -8.93 11.38 9.35
C ASP A 141 -8.81 10.52 10.62
N LYS A 142 -8.36 11.14 11.69
CA LYS A 142 -8.17 10.47 12.98
C LYS A 142 -9.43 9.75 13.45
N GLU A 143 -10.62 10.32 13.24
CA GLU A 143 -11.88 9.79 13.74
C GLU A 143 -12.28 8.49 13.03
N ASN A 144 -12.04 8.40 11.70
CA ASN A 144 -12.35 7.17 10.94
C ASN A 144 -11.18 6.20 10.81
N GLY A 145 -10.14 6.38 11.62
CA GLY A 145 -8.99 5.47 11.70
C GLY A 145 -8.01 5.62 10.53
N ALA A 146 -7.68 6.87 10.18
CA ALA A 146 -6.57 7.15 9.26
C ALA A 146 -5.28 6.46 9.71
N MET A 147 -4.41 6.14 8.75
CA MET A 147 -3.07 5.68 9.07
C MET A 147 -2.35 6.74 9.92
N LYS A 148 -1.58 6.30 10.90
CA LYS A 148 -0.69 7.14 11.71
C LYS A 148 0.74 6.63 11.58
N VAL A 149 1.71 7.54 11.60
CA VAL A 149 3.12 7.23 11.43
C VAL A 149 3.94 7.88 12.54
N VAL A 150 5.10 7.32 12.85
CA VAL A 150 6.11 7.99 13.69
C VAL A 150 7.13 8.63 12.77
N SER A 151 7.08 9.96 12.67
CA SER A 151 7.93 10.76 11.76
C SER A 151 9.42 10.50 12.05
N GLY A 152 10.19 10.20 10.99
CA GLY A 152 11.63 9.96 11.09
C GLY A 152 12.04 8.58 11.60
N SER A 153 11.09 7.73 12.01
CA SER A 153 11.37 6.39 12.56
C SER A 153 12.09 5.46 11.59
N HIS A 154 11.91 5.63 10.27
CA HIS A 154 12.58 4.86 9.22
C HIS A 154 14.11 4.94 9.29
N LYS A 155 14.66 6.02 9.86
CA LYS A 155 16.11 6.20 10.04
C LYS A 155 16.76 5.14 10.95
N LYS A 156 15.97 4.44 11.77
CA LYS A 156 16.44 3.30 12.55
C LYS A 156 16.63 2.03 11.70
N GLY A 157 16.20 2.05 10.43
CA GLY A 157 16.27 0.92 9.51
C GLY A 157 15.19 -0.14 9.75
N SER A 158 15.18 -1.18 8.93
CA SER A 158 14.19 -2.27 8.97
C SER A 158 14.17 -3.06 10.28
N ASN A 159 15.29 -3.12 11.02
CA ASN A 159 15.41 -3.80 12.30
C ASN A 159 15.45 -2.83 13.50
N GLY A 160 14.99 -1.60 13.30
CA GLY A 160 15.10 -0.53 14.30
C GLY A 160 14.18 -0.67 15.50
N PHE A 161 13.18 -1.55 15.43
CA PHE A 161 12.21 -1.81 16.49
C PHE A 161 12.05 -3.31 16.72
N LYS A 162 11.74 -3.68 17.98
CA LYS A 162 11.45 -5.07 18.33
C LYS A 162 9.98 -5.37 18.08
N HIS A 163 9.72 -6.26 17.14
CA HIS A 163 8.39 -6.80 16.86
C HIS A 163 8.14 -8.04 17.72
N HIS A 164 6.89 -8.23 18.13
CA HIS A 164 6.44 -9.44 18.81
C HIS A 164 5.10 -9.89 18.21
N THR A 165 4.81 -11.18 18.32
CA THR A 165 3.55 -11.73 17.81
C THR A 165 2.41 -11.39 18.76
N ASN A 166 1.30 -10.89 18.22
CA ASN A 166 0.05 -10.66 18.92
C ASN A 166 -1.12 -11.12 18.03
N ASN A 167 -1.80 -12.18 18.46
CA ASN A 167 -2.89 -12.82 17.72
C ASN A 167 -4.28 -12.39 18.20
N ALA A 168 -4.43 -11.19 18.76
CA ALA A 168 -5.73 -10.69 19.18
C ALA A 168 -6.67 -10.51 17.98
N SER A 169 -7.91 -10.95 18.09
CA SER A 169 -8.86 -11.06 16.97
C SER A 169 -9.26 -9.74 16.31
N HIS A 170 -9.06 -8.61 16.99
CA HIS A 170 -9.32 -7.27 16.46
C HIS A 170 -8.14 -6.68 15.65
N LEU A 171 -6.97 -7.36 15.65
CA LEU A 171 -5.80 -6.93 14.90
C LEU A 171 -5.86 -7.41 13.44
N VAL A 172 -5.49 -6.52 12.54
CA VAL A 172 -5.36 -6.83 11.11
C VAL A 172 -4.06 -7.58 10.79
N LEU A 173 -3.02 -7.32 11.59
CA LEU A 173 -1.68 -7.95 11.48
C LEU A 173 -1.37 -8.70 12.78
N ASP A 174 -0.56 -9.74 12.69
CA ASP A 174 -0.18 -10.61 13.79
C ASP A 174 1.15 -10.21 14.48
N GLN A 175 1.80 -9.17 14.01
CA GLN A 175 3.02 -8.63 14.61
C GLN A 175 2.84 -7.16 14.97
N GLU A 176 3.38 -6.78 16.10
CA GLU A 176 3.33 -5.40 16.57
C GLU A 176 4.63 -4.96 17.26
N VAL A 177 4.85 -3.65 17.26
CA VAL A 177 5.85 -2.97 18.06
C VAL A 177 5.17 -2.43 19.32
N SER A 178 5.73 -2.72 20.50
CA SER A 178 5.16 -2.30 21.78
C SER A 178 5.11 -0.78 21.93
N GLU A 179 4.08 -0.26 22.56
CA GLU A 179 3.84 1.17 22.79
C GLU A 179 4.99 1.91 23.49
N ASP A 180 5.77 1.22 24.35
CA ASP A 180 6.94 1.78 25.03
C ASP A 180 8.09 2.14 24.09
N GLN A 181 8.08 1.61 22.85
CA GLN A 181 9.04 1.95 21.81
C GLN A 181 8.59 3.11 20.92
N ILE A 182 7.33 3.57 21.06
CA ILE A 182 6.72 4.58 20.21
C ILE A 182 7.05 5.98 20.73
N ASP A 183 7.63 6.79 19.86
CA ASP A 183 7.83 8.21 20.12
C ASP A 183 6.50 8.95 19.90
N GLN A 184 5.77 9.16 21.01
CA GLN A 184 4.42 9.72 21.02
C GLN A 184 4.38 11.17 20.49
N ASP A 185 5.46 11.93 20.69
CA ASP A 185 5.54 13.33 20.28
C ASP A 185 5.70 13.50 18.75
N ASN A 186 6.15 12.44 18.06
CA ASN A 186 6.36 12.42 16.63
C ASN A 186 5.29 11.65 15.85
N ILE A 187 4.13 11.36 16.46
CA ILE A 187 3.00 10.75 15.77
C ILE A 187 2.32 11.77 14.86
N VAL A 188 2.14 11.38 13.60
CA VAL A 188 1.43 12.16 12.57
C VAL A 188 0.32 11.32 11.96
N TYR A 189 -0.90 11.86 11.93
CA TYR A 189 -2.02 11.25 11.22
C TYR A 189 -1.97 11.58 9.74
N MET A 190 -2.22 10.58 8.91
CA MET A 190 -2.23 10.66 7.46
C MET A 190 -3.65 10.99 6.98
N ASP A 191 -4.12 12.19 7.39
CA ASP A 191 -5.41 12.71 6.93
C ASP A 191 -5.31 13.03 5.44
N LEU A 192 -6.18 12.43 4.63
CA LEU A 192 -6.21 12.57 3.17
C LEU A 192 -7.65 12.79 2.70
N LYS A 193 -7.80 13.56 1.64
CA LYS A 193 -9.05 13.60 0.88
C LYS A 193 -9.13 12.41 -0.07
N ALA A 194 -10.34 11.96 -0.38
CA ALA A 194 -10.57 10.94 -1.39
C ALA A 194 -9.91 11.34 -2.72
N GLY A 195 -9.16 10.44 -3.33
CA GLY A 195 -8.35 10.71 -4.53
C GLY A 195 -6.94 11.24 -4.29
N GLU A 196 -6.58 11.59 -3.04
CA GLU A 196 -5.21 11.92 -2.67
C GLU A 196 -4.42 10.66 -2.29
N ILE A 197 -3.09 10.76 -2.40
CA ILE A 197 -2.17 9.72 -1.94
C ILE A 197 -1.21 10.23 -0.88
N SER A 198 -0.66 9.28 -0.14
CA SER A 198 0.58 9.43 0.59
C SER A 198 1.61 8.41 0.11
N LEU A 199 2.89 8.73 0.30
CA LEU A 199 4.02 7.82 0.09
C LEU A 199 4.70 7.61 1.42
N HIS A 200 5.06 6.37 1.74
CA HIS A 200 5.86 6.08 2.92
C HIS A 200 6.93 5.01 2.65
N ASN A 201 8.00 5.11 3.43
CA ASN A 201 9.14 4.19 3.38
C ASN A 201 8.79 2.88 4.10
N ASP A 202 9.29 1.76 3.62
CA ASP A 202 9.06 0.41 4.17
C ASP A 202 9.54 0.24 5.62
N ALA A 203 10.53 1.01 6.06
CA ALA A 203 11.02 1.01 7.44
C ALA A 203 10.30 2.04 8.35
N LEU A 204 9.33 2.81 7.83
CA LEU A 204 8.58 3.78 8.63
C LEU A 204 7.62 3.05 9.57
N LEU A 205 7.70 3.33 10.87
CA LEU A 205 6.79 2.80 11.87
C LEU A 205 5.40 3.42 11.69
N HIS A 206 4.38 2.58 11.48
CA HIS A 206 3.03 3.02 11.22
C HIS A 206 1.97 2.05 11.76
N GLY A 207 0.74 2.51 11.81
CA GLY A 207 -0.42 1.75 12.26
C GLY A 207 -1.71 2.52 12.03
N SER A 208 -2.83 2.05 12.57
CA SER A 208 -4.09 2.80 12.55
C SER A 208 -5.03 2.40 13.67
N ASP A 209 -5.68 3.40 14.29
CA ASP A 209 -6.67 3.24 15.34
C ASP A 209 -8.00 2.68 14.80
N PRO A 210 -8.95 2.26 15.65
CA PRO A 210 -10.30 1.89 15.24
C PRO A 210 -11.01 3.00 14.47
N ASN A 211 -11.98 2.64 13.64
CA ASN A 211 -12.92 3.59 13.06
C ASN A 211 -14.04 3.90 14.06
N ASN A 212 -13.97 5.05 14.70
CA ASN A 212 -14.96 5.52 15.67
C ASN A 212 -16.07 6.38 15.04
N SER A 213 -16.03 6.60 13.71
CA SER A 213 -16.99 7.40 12.98
C SER A 213 -18.12 6.56 12.36
N ASP A 214 -19.13 7.24 11.80
CA ASP A 214 -20.18 6.63 10.99
C ASP A 214 -19.82 6.59 9.48
N ARG A 215 -18.56 6.86 9.12
CA ARG A 215 -18.04 6.89 7.75
C ARG A 215 -17.19 5.67 7.45
N LYS A 216 -17.28 5.13 6.23
CA LYS A 216 -16.33 4.13 5.75
C LYS A 216 -14.92 4.73 5.65
N ARG A 217 -13.90 3.90 5.86
CA ARG A 217 -12.51 4.24 5.54
C ARG A 217 -11.93 3.13 4.67
N CYS A 218 -11.47 3.47 3.49
CA CYS A 218 -10.77 2.53 2.61
C CYS A 218 -9.56 3.21 1.97
N GLY A 219 -8.44 2.50 1.99
CA GLY A 219 -7.24 2.85 1.25
C GLY A 219 -6.79 1.70 0.36
N ILE A 220 -6.18 2.06 -0.76
CA ILE A 220 -5.50 1.12 -1.65
C ILE A 220 -4.00 1.31 -1.46
N THR A 221 -3.30 0.23 -1.09
CA THR A 221 -1.84 0.22 -1.07
C THR A 221 -1.27 -0.33 -2.36
N MET A 222 -0.20 0.29 -2.86
CA MET A 222 0.57 -0.17 -4.00
C MET A 222 2.05 -0.14 -3.60
N ARG A 223 2.76 -1.26 -3.76
CA ARG A 223 4.13 -1.42 -3.28
C ARG A 223 5.08 -1.50 -4.45
N PHE A 224 6.09 -0.62 -4.42
CA PHE A 224 7.08 -0.49 -5.48
C PHE A 224 8.49 -0.58 -4.92
N SER A 225 9.41 -1.14 -5.72
CA SER A 225 10.83 -1.18 -5.40
C SER A 225 11.66 -0.91 -6.66
N PRO A 226 12.87 -0.34 -6.54
CA PRO A 226 13.80 -0.26 -7.66
C PRO A 226 14.09 -1.66 -8.23
N THR A 227 14.42 -1.73 -9.51
CA THR A 227 14.68 -3.02 -10.21
C THR A 227 15.90 -3.79 -9.67
N ASN A 228 16.78 -3.15 -8.88
CA ASN A 228 17.90 -3.79 -8.20
C ASN A 228 17.55 -4.45 -6.85
N VAL A 229 16.30 -4.41 -6.44
CA VAL A 229 15.81 -5.11 -5.24
C VAL A 229 15.38 -6.53 -5.60
N LYS A 230 15.87 -7.50 -4.82
CA LYS A 230 15.55 -8.92 -4.98
C LYS A 230 14.67 -9.42 -3.84
N GLY A 231 13.59 -10.13 -4.15
CA GLY A 231 12.83 -10.91 -3.18
C GLY A 231 13.53 -12.23 -2.85
N ASP A 232 13.52 -12.62 -1.58
CA ASP A 232 14.04 -13.92 -1.17
C ASP A 232 13.00 -15.02 -1.43
N LEU A 233 13.18 -15.79 -2.49
CA LEU A 233 12.25 -16.84 -2.88
C LEU A 233 12.23 -18.04 -1.92
N ASN A 234 13.20 -18.16 -1.00
CA ASN A 234 13.15 -19.17 0.06
C ASN A 234 12.12 -18.78 1.15
N GLU A 235 11.95 -17.49 1.38
CA GLU A 235 10.95 -16.96 2.33
C GLU A 235 9.59 -16.76 1.64
N TRP A 236 9.60 -16.26 0.39
CA TRP A 236 8.42 -16.02 -0.43
C TRP A 236 8.51 -16.74 -1.78
N PRO A 237 8.17 -18.03 -1.87
CA PRO A 237 8.27 -18.80 -3.11
C PRO A 237 7.46 -18.25 -4.28
N PHE A 238 6.38 -17.53 -4.00
CA PHE A 238 5.47 -16.96 -5.01
C PHE A 238 5.69 -15.47 -5.26
N PHE A 239 6.82 -14.92 -4.79
CA PHE A 239 7.16 -13.51 -5.06
C PHE A 239 7.40 -13.31 -6.55
N GLU A 240 6.69 -12.35 -7.13
CA GLU A 240 6.78 -11.96 -8.53
C GLU A 240 6.64 -10.44 -8.64
N THR A 241 7.23 -9.88 -9.69
CA THR A 241 7.18 -8.44 -9.96
C THR A 241 6.58 -8.15 -11.32
N GLN A 242 6.04 -6.95 -11.49
CA GLN A 242 5.64 -6.40 -12.78
C GLN A 242 6.40 -5.07 -12.97
N LEU A 243 7.05 -4.90 -14.13
CA LEU A 243 7.68 -3.63 -14.46
C LEU A 243 6.61 -2.54 -14.47
N ALA A 244 6.80 -1.52 -13.63
CA ALA A 244 5.87 -0.40 -13.52
C ALA A 244 6.33 0.78 -14.38
N ARG A 245 7.64 1.06 -14.40
CA ARG A 245 8.23 2.11 -15.24
C ARG A 245 9.69 1.77 -15.57
N GLY A 246 10.17 2.28 -16.72
CA GLY A 246 11.56 2.20 -17.14
C GLY A 246 11.98 0.84 -17.67
N ILE A 247 13.17 0.39 -17.30
CA ILE A 247 13.79 -0.85 -17.77
C ILE A 247 14.28 -1.67 -16.58
N ASP A 248 13.92 -2.96 -16.54
CA ASP A 248 14.53 -3.91 -15.62
C ASP A 248 15.78 -4.54 -16.25
N SER A 249 16.93 -3.90 -16.01
CA SER A 249 18.23 -4.40 -16.46
C SER A 249 18.79 -5.51 -15.55
N PHE A 250 18.32 -5.60 -14.31
CA PHE A 250 18.83 -6.55 -13.31
C PHE A 250 18.18 -7.93 -13.42
N LYS A 251 16.90 -8.02 -13.77
CA LYS A 251 16.14 -9.28 -13.94
C LYS A 251 16.27 -10.23 -12.73
N LEU A 252 16.20 -9.69 -11.53
CA LEU A 252 16.43 -10.42 -10.28
C LEU A 252 15.23 -11.25 -9.81
N ASN A 253 14.03 -10.91 -10.28
CA ASN A 253 12.79 -11.46 -9.78
C ASN A 253 11.97 -12.12 -10.90
N PRO A 254 11.17 -13.15 -10.61
CA PRO A 254 10.17 -13.67 -11.53
C PRO A 254 9.18 -12.59 -11.96
N ILE A 255 8.70 -12.66 -13.20
CA ILE A 255 7.77 -11.69 -13.77
C ILE A 255 6.34 -12.21 -13.66
N ALA A 256 5.49 -11.47 -12.99
CA ALA A 256 4.06 -11.76 -12.90
C ALA A 256 3.34 -11.42 -14.21
N GLN A 257 2.35 -12.23 -14.56
CA GLN A 257 1.50 -11.96 -15.70
C GLN A 257 0.56 -10.77 -15.42
N ILE A 258 0.27 -10.00 -16.47
CA ILE A 258 -0.74 -8.93 -16.42
C ILE A 258 -2.12 -9.61 -16.46
N PRO A 259 -3.03 -9.29 -15.52
CA PRO A 259 -4.37 -9.86 -15.51
C PRO A 259 -5.15 -9.44 -16.78
N ARG A 260 -5.96 -10.36 -17.33
CA ARG A 260 -6.77 -10.11 -18.52
C ARG A 260 -8.24 -9.83 -18.22
N GLY A 261 -8.67 -10.01 -16.97
CA GLY A 261 -10.05 -9.85 -16.51
C GLY A 261 -10.10 -9.53 -15.04
N GLU A 262 -11.30 -9.66 -14.47
CA GLU A 262 -11.57 -9.36 -13.08
C GLU A 262 -11.72 -10.66 -12.29
N ALA A 263 -10.67 -11.04 -11.57
CA ALA A 263 -10.68 -12.13 -10.60
C ALA A 263 -10.43 -11.60 -9.19
N THR A 264 -10.67 -12.44 -8.18
CA THR A 264 -10.34 -12.15 -6.78
C THR A 264 -9.07 -12.88 -6.38
N PRO A 265 -8.17 -12.26 -5.60
CA PRO A 265 -6.91 -12.89 -5.18
C PRO A 265 -7.12 -13.86 -4.01
N ILE A 266 -8.06 -14.80 -4.16
CA ILE A 266 -8.35 -15.80 -3.14
C ILE A 266 -7.36 -16.97 -3.32
N LYS A 267 -6.66 -17.36 -2.26
CA LYS A 267 -5.77 -18.53 -2.14
C LYS A 267 -4.45 -18.50 -2.94
N ARG A 268 -4.40 -17.98 -4.18
CA ARG A 268 -3.22 -18.08 -5.05
C ARG A 268 -2.09 -17.09 -4.77
N PHE A 269 -2.34 -16.06 -3.95
CA PHE A 269 -1.47 -14.89 -3.85
C PHE A 269 -1.13 -14.49 -2.41
N CYS A 270 -1.40 -15.33 -1.43
CA CYS A 270 -1.07 -15.04 -0.03
C CYS A 270 0.39 -15.38 0.31
N TYR A 271 0.98 -14.59 1.19
CA TYR A 271 2.40 -14.64 1.56
C TYR A 271 2.75 -15.68 2.64
N SER A 272 1.81 -16.40 3.25
CA SER A 272 2.14 -17.25 4.39
C SER A 272 2.62 -18.63 3.98
N LYS A 273 3.67 -19.12 4.66
CA LYS A 273 4.18 -20.51 4.56
C LYS A 273 3.13 -21.56 4.93
N ASP A 274 2.06 -21.16 5.62
CA ASP A 274 0.98 -22.05 6.07
C ASP A 274 0.00 -22.44 4.96
N PHE A 275 0.09 -21.80 3.79
CA PHE A 275 -0.78 -22.05 2.65
C PHE A 275 -0.41 -23.29 1.81
N GLU A 276 0.76 -23.92 2.04
CA GLU A 276 1.16 -25.14 1.33
C GLU A 276 0.43 -26.41 1.79
N LYS A 277 -0.36 -26.36 2.88
CA LYS A 277 -0.95 -27.56 3.47
C LYS A 277 -2.33 -27.97 2.97
N ASP A 278 -2.97 -27.12 2.15
CA ASP A 278 -4.37 -27.31 1.72
C ASP A 278 -4.55 -27.37 0.17
N TRP A 279 -3.56 -27.87 -0.59
CA TRP A 279 -3.68 -28.13 -2.05
C TRP A 279 -3.74 -29.61 -2.34
#